data_70ad1689893dba6e62afe7a3307a339b
#
_entry.id   70ad1689893dba6e62afe7a3307a339b
#
_cell.length_a   1.000
_cell.length_b   1.000
_cell.length_c   1.000
_cell.angle_alpha   90.00
_cell.angle_beta   90.00
_cell.angle_gamma   90.00
#
_symmetry.space_group_name_H-M   'P 1'
#
loop_
_entity.id
_entity.type
_entity.pdbx_description
1 polymer ?
#
loop_
_entity_poly.entity_id
_entity_poly.type
_entity_poly.pdbx_seq_one_letter_code
_entity_poly.pdbx_strand_id
1 'polypeptide(L)'
;SRRPDSRKDNHKNDRKKDVEVKENLKFANSQLKKNVKKEEKEEDTIKQLVLPDSLTIKELADKMKVQPSVVVKKLFMQGKVVTINQEIDYDTAEEIALEFNCICEHEVKVDVIAELLKEDEEPEEKMVPRPPVVCVMGHVDHGKTSLLDAIRETHVTDKEFGGITQKIGAYTVDVNGQSITFLDTPGHEAFTAMRMRGAQATDIAILVVAADDGVMPQTIEAINHAKAADVEIIVAVNKIDKPNANVEKVKQELTEYGLIAEDWGGSTIFVPVSAHTKEGIDELLEMILLTAEVHELKANPDRNARGIVIEAELDRGRGPVATILVQKGTLHVGDNVAAGASYGKIRAMIDDKGRRVKEAGPSTPVEILGLNDVPNAGEIIMAMDSDKEARNVAETFISEGKKKLLDDTKHKVSLDALFEQIQAGNVKELGLIIKADVQGSVEAVKQSLVKLSNDEVVVKVIHGGVGNINESDVVLASASNAIIIGFNVKPDNQARIVAEREKVDMRLYTVIYNAIEDVEAALKGMLEPIYEEKVIGQVEIRQIFKASGIGNIAGCLVTEGRVTRDSKVRLTRDKEQIYEGPLASLKHFKDEVKEVKAGTECGIVLENFNDIQEGDKLEAYIMVEVPR
;
A
#
# COMPACT_ATOMS: atom_id res chain seq x y z
N SER A 1 -46.34 94.21 -20.52
CA SER A 1 -46.90 94.19 -21.87
C SER A 1 -46.37 92.98 -22.66
N ARG A 2 -47.25 92.26 -23.21
CA ARG A 2 -47.17 91.21 -24.27
C ARG A 2 -46.66 89.82 -23.85
N ARG A 3 -47.68 88.95 -23.69
CA ARG A 3 -47.55 87.51 -23.89
C ARG A 3 -47.47 87.18 -25.38
N PRO A 4 -46.77 86.13 -25.78
CA PRO A 4 -47.11 85.34 -26.96
C PRO A 4 -47.44 83.90 -26.65
N ASP A 5 -48.51 83.51 -27.14
CA ASP A 5 -49.05 82.35 -27.83
C ASP A 5 -48.37 80.97 -27.64
N SER A 6 -49.09 80.09 -26.93
CA SER A 6 -48.79 78.68 -26.65
C SER A 6 -49.70 77.74 -27.49
N ARG A 7 -49.57 77.74 -28.85
CA ARG A 7 -50.38 76.80 -29.67
C ARG A 7 -49.69 76.12 -30.85
N LYS A 8 -48.36 75.94 -30.81
CA LYS A 8 -47.65 75.23 -31.90
C LYS A 8 -46.81 74.05 -31.53
N ASP A 9 -46.67 73.67 -30.25
CA ASP A 9 -45.78 72.58 -29.84
C ASP A 9 -46.44 71.20 -29.64
N ASN A 10 -47.77 71.09 -29.64
CA ASN A 10 -48.42 69.77 -29.38
C ASN A 10 -48.48 68.84 -30.62
N HIS A 11 -48.29 69.31 -31.84
CA HIS A 11 -48.32 68.44 -33.04
C HIS A 11 -46.94 67.82 -33.41
N LYS A 12 -45.85 68.30 -32.83
CA LYS A 12 -44.54 67.69 -33.07
C LYS A 12 -44.21 66.51 -32.09
N ASN A 13 -44.80 66.49 -30.90
CA ASN A 13 -44.57 65.41 -29.91
C ASN A 13 -45.36 64.13 -30.24
N ASP A 14 -46.57 64.24 -30.84
CA ASP A 14 -47.31 63.01 -31.19
C ASP A 14 -46.70 62.29 -32.41
N ARG A 15 -46.14 63.02 -33.39
CA ARG A 15 -45.38 62.36 -34.48
C ARG A 15 -44.09 61.71 -34.07
N LYS A 16 -43.39 62.17 -33.01
CA LYS A 16 -42.18 61.51 -32.47
C LYS A 16 -42.54 60.25 -31.70
N LYS A 17 -43.63 60.22 -30.92
CA LYS A 17 -44.08 59.02 -30.22
C LYS A 17 -44.56 57.94 -31.19
N ASP A 18 -45.26 58.26 -32.26
CA ASP A 18 -45.70 57.29 -33.28
C ASP A 18 -44.52 56.68 -34.08
N VAL A 19 -43.46 57.45 -34.30
CA VAL A 19 -42.22 56.92 -34.94
C VAL A 19 -41.42 56.01 -33.99
N GLU A 20 -41.29 56.42 -32.72
CA GLU A 20 -40.61 55.62 -31.70
C GLU A 20 -41.31 54.27 -31.38
N VAL A 21 -42.66 54.28 -31.35
CA VAL A 21 -43.45 53.04 -31.18
C VAL A 21 -43.36 52.16 -32.42
N LYS A 22 -43.30 52.70 -33.65
CA LYS A 22 -43.07 51.88 -34.86
C LYS A 22 -41.67 51.35 -35.01
N GLU A 23 -40.65 52.07 -34.54
CA GLU A 23 -39.27 51.56 -34.49
C GLU A 23 -39.10 50.47 -33.41
N ASN A 24 -39.64 50.62 -32.20
CA ASN A 24 -39.63 49.63 -31.16
C ASN A 24 -40.40 48.36 -31.54
N LEU A 25 -41.54 48.46 -32.25
CA LEU A 25 -42.26 47.30 -32.80
C LEU A 25 -41.50 46.61 -33.93
N LYS A 26 -40.76 47.34 -34.77
CA LYS A 26 -39.85 46.71 -35.76
C LYS A 26 -38.68 46.05 -35.14
N PHE A 27 -38.11 46.61 -34.06
CA PHE A 27 -36.99 46.00 -33.31
C PHE A 27 -37.43 44.74 -32.55
N ALA A 28 -38.60 44.76 -31.89
CA ALA A 28 -39.18 43.59 -31.21
C ALA A 28 -39.55 42.49 -32.22
N ASN A 29 -40.13 42.79 -33.37
CA ASN A 29 -40.43 41.83 -34.44
C ASN A 29 -39.16 41.29 -35.12
N SER A 30 -38.04 42.05 -35.17
CA SER A 30 -36.75 41.56 -35.67
C SER A 30 -36.06 40.66 -34.70
N GLN A 31 -36.22 40.89 -33.39
CA GLN A 31 -35.73 40.02 -32.33
C GLN A 31 -36.52 38.71 -32.26
N LEU A 32 -37.84 38.76 -32.34
CA LEU A 32 -38.70 37.58 -32.42
C LEU A 32 -38.41 36.73 -33.67
N LYS A 33 -38.19 37.34 -34.84
CA LYS A 33 -37.77 36.61 -36.05
C LYS A 33 -36.36 36.07 -35.99
N LYS A 34 -35.44 36.69 -35.23
CA LYS A 34 -34.09 36.13 -34.96
C LYS A 34 -34.15 34.97 -33.99
N ASN A 35 -34.98 35.01 -32.95
CA ASN A 35 -35.14 33.91 -32.02
C ASN A 35 -35.85 32.71 -32.66
N VAL A 36 -36.92 32.91 -33.42
CA VAL A 36 -37.58 31.83 -34.17
C VAL A 36 -36.66 31.22 -35.23
N LYS A 37 -35.80 32.01 -35.93
CA LYS A 37 -34.80 31.47 -36.85
C LYS A 37 -33.60 30.80 -36.15
N LYS A 38 -33.41 31.05 -34.85
CA LYS A 38 -32.38 30.39 -34.06
C LYS A 38 -32.88 29.05 -33.53
N GLU A 39 -34.16 28.95 -33.15
CA GLU A 39 -34.79 27.70 -32.74
C GLU A 39 -35.00 26.72 -33.90
N GLU A 40 -35.33 27.19 -35.12
CA GLU A 40 -35.47 26.31 -36.31
C GLU A 40 -34.14 25.84 -36.92
N LYS A 41 -32.96 26.31 -36.46
CA LYS A 41 -31.63 25.87 -36.93
C LYS A 41 -30.89 24.95 -35.99
N GLU A 42 -31.40 24.68 -34.79
CA GLU A 42 -30.78 23.80 -33.81
C GLU A 42 -31.35 22.37 -33.82
N GLU A 43 -32.35 22.05 -34.63
CA GLU A 43 -33.02 20.72 -34.56
C GLU A 43 -32.45 19.63 -35.42
N ASP A 44 -31.39 19.83 -36.23
CA ASP A 44 -30.92 18.78 -37.16
C ASP A 44 -29.41 18.48 -37.13
N THR A 45 -28.66 18.91 -36.13
CA THR A 45 -27.27 18.47 -35.99
C THR A 45 -27.16 17.44 -34.87
N ILE A 46 -26.95 16.18 -35.25
CA ILE A 46 -26.57 15.12 -34.32
C ILE A 46 -25.29 15.58 -33.60
N LYS A 47 -25.37 15.75 -32.28
CA LYS A 47 -24.24 16.16 -31.46
C LYS A 47 -23.50 14.90 -30.99
N GLN A 48 -22.22 14.83 -31.25
CA GLN A 48 -21.36 13.84 -30.63
C GLN A 48 -20.95 14.28 -29.23
N LEU A 49 -21.14 13.41 -28.24
CA LEU A 49 -20.80 13.64 -26.83
C LEU A 49 -19.85 12.55 -26.36
N VAL A 50 -18.78 12.95 -25.73
CA VAL A 50 -17.87 12.03 -25.06
C VAL A 50 -18.26 11.95 -23.59
N LEU A 51 -18.65 10.76 -23.12
CA LEU A 51 -19.15 10.52 -21.78
C LEU A 51 -18.23 9.57 -21.00
N PRO A 52 -17.93 9.86 -19.71
CA PRO A 52 -17.24 8.95 -18.82
C PRO A 52 -18.14 7.77 -18.39
N ASP A 53 -17.56 6.74 -17.75
CA ASP A 53 -18.26 5.54 -17.30
C ASP A 53 -19.39 5.82 -16.29
N SER A 54 -19.27 6.92 -15.52
CA SER A 54 -20.31 7.42 -14.62
C SER A 54 -20.29 8.94 -14.61
N LEU A 55 -21.49 9.58 -14.57
CA LEU A 55 -21.62 11.03 -14.49
C LEU A 55 -22.95 11.41 -13.84
N THR A 56 -23.04 12.63 -13.33
CA THR A 56 -24.30 13.15 -12.79
C THR A 56 -25.23 13.63 -13.90
N ILE A 57 -26.54 13.61 -13.63
CA ILE A 57 -27.55 14.15 -14.57
C ILE A 57 -27.28 15.63 -14.90
N LYS A 58 -26.72 16.39 -13.97
CA LYS A 58 -26.29 17.75 -14.18
C LYS A 58 -25.18 17.85 -15.23
N GLU A 59 -24.12 17.06 -15.08
CA GLU A 59 -22.99 17.02 -16.01
C GLU A 59 -23.42 16.56 -17.40
N LEU A 60 -24.31 15.54 -17.49
CA LEU A 60 -24.89 15.11 -18.74
C LEU A 60 -25.66 16.25 -19.41
N ALA A 61 -26.50 16.96 -18.65
CA ALA A 61 -27.28 18.08 -19.17
C ALA A 61 -26.36 19.24 -19.64
N ASP A 62 -25.29 19.53 -18.90
CA ASP A 62 -24.30 20.55 -19.27
C ASP A 62 -23.54 20.15 -20.56
N LYS A 63 -23.12 18.88 -20.70
CA LYS A 63 -22.49 18.35 -21.92
C LYS A 63 -23.45 18.41 -23.13
N MET A 64 -24.72 18.09 -22.94
CA MET A 64 -25.77 18.22 -23.97
C MET A 64 -26.15 19.68 -24.28
N LYS A 65 -25.74 20.65 -23.45
CA LYS A 65 -26.16 22.06 -23.47
C LYS A 65 -27.68 22.24 -23.30
N VAL A 66 -28.26 21.41 -22.43
CA VAL A 66 -29.68 21.41 -22.06
C VAL A 66 -29.80 21.76 -20.57
N GLN A 67 -30.91 22.37 -20.17
CA GLN A 67 -31.11 22.64 -18.75
C GLN A 67 -31.37 21.33 -17.98
N PRO A 68 -30.73 21.09 -16.84
CA PRO A 68 -30.89 19.85 -16.04
C PRO A 68 -32.35 19.54 -15.69
N SER A 69 -33.17 20.60 -15.47
CA SER A 69 -34.60 20.48 -15.19
C SER A 69 -35.41 19.87 -16.34
N VAL A 70 -34.97 20.04 -17.58
CA VAL A 70 -35.63 19.46 -18.77
C VAL A 70 -35.38 17.97 -18.83
N VAL A 71 -34.14 17.53 -18.52
CA VAL A 71 -33.74 16.12 -18.46
C VAL A 71 -34.52 15.41 -17.35
N VAL A 72 -34.54 15.97 -16.14
CA VAL A 72 -35.26 15.39 -14.98
C VAL A 72 -36.77 15.31 -15.27
N LYS A 73 -37.38 16.36 -15.88
CA LYS A 73 -38.79 16.35 -16.25
C LYS A 73 -39.12 15.25 -17.26
N LYS A 74 -38.27 15.02 -18.24
CA LYS A 74 -38.46 13.97 -19.26
C LYS A 74 -38.39 12.58 -18.65
N LEU A 75 -37.39 12.33 -17.78
CA LEU A 75 -37.26 11.07 -17.04
C LEU A 75 -38.44 10.83 -16.08
N PHE A 76 -38.94 11.89 -15.44
CA PHE A 76 -40.13 11.79 -14.58
C PHE A 76 -41.39 11.40 -15.38
N MET A 77 -41.54 11.90 -16.61
CA MET A 77 -42.66 11.51 -17.50
C MET A 77 -42.58 10.03 -17.93
N GLN A 78 -41.40 9.43 -17.90
CA GLN A 78 -41.15 7.99 -18.16
C GLN A 78 -41.27 7.12 -16.89
N GLY A 79 -41.61 7.71 -15.75
CA GLY A 79 -41.80 7.02 -14.49
C GLY A 79 -40.50 6.79 -13.69
N LYS A 80 -39.37 7.37 -14.14
CA LYS A 80 -38.08 7.30 -13.40
C LYS A 80 -37.94 8.55 -12.53
N VAL A 81 -37.96 8.40 -11.21
CA VAL A 81 -37.76 9.49 -10.24
C VAL A 81 -36.25 9.65 -10.00
N VAL A 82 -35.67 10.73 -10.50
CA VAL A 82 -34.26 11.02 -10.43
C VAL A 82 -34.00 12.43 -9.91
N THR A 83 -32.86 12.64 -9.25
CA THR A 83 -32.40 13.94 -8.76
C THR A 83 -31.29 14.50 -9.65
N ILE A 84 -31.13 15.84 -9.65
CA ILE A 84 -30.13 16.51 -10.50
C ILE A 84 -28.69 16.07 -10.23
N ASN A 85 -28.37 15.70 -9.00
CA ASN A 85 -27.05 15.28 -8.59
C ASN A 85 -26.90 13.74 -8.50
N GLN A 86 -27.86 13.00 -8.99
CA GLN A 86 -27.81 11.55 -9.03
C GLN A 86 -26.78 11.11 -10.06
N GLU A 87 -25.89 10.19 -9.68
CA GLU A 87 -24.98 9.52 -10.59
C GLU A 87 -25.72 8.46 -11.41
N ILE A 88 -25.41 8.41 -12.69
CA ILE A 88 -25.92 7.46 -13.66
C ILE A 88 -24.73 6.81 -14.37
N ASP A 89 -24.88 5.54 -14.73
CA ASP A 89 -23.93 4.81 -15.54
C ASP A 89 -23.97 5.22 -17.02
N TYR A 90 -22.96 4.84 -17.77
CA TYR A 90 -22.82 5.17 -19.19
C TYR A 90 -24.05 4.73 -20.00
N ASP A 91 -24.53 3.50 -19.79
CA ASP A 91 -25.65 2.94 -20.55
C ASP A 91 -26.94 3.76 -20.35
N THR A 92 -27.21 4.15 -19.11
CA THR A 92 -28.35 5.03 -18.79
C THR A 92 -28.16 6.44 -19.36
N ALA A 93 -26.92 6.96 -19.31
CA ALA A 93 -26.59 8.26 -19.87
C ALA A 93 -26.70 8.27 -21.39
N GLU A 94 -26.32 7.20 -22.08
CA GLU A 94 -26.45 7.01 -23.51
C GLU A 94 -27.94 6.95 -23.93
N GLU A 95 -28.77 6.17 -23.20
CA GLU A 95 -30.22 6.13 -23.43
C GLU A 95 -30.84 7.54 -23.36
N ILE A 96 -30.48 8.30 -22.33
CA ILE A 96 -30.96 9.67 -22.15
C ILE A 96 -30.47 10.57 -23.28
N ALA A 97 -29.18 10.49 -23.65
CA ALA A 97 -28.61 11.34 -24.69
C ALA A 97 -29.16 11.04 -26.09
N LEU A 98 -29.44 9.79 -26.42
CA LEU A 98 -30.09 9.39 -27.67
C LEU A 98 -31.47 10.03 -27.83
N GLU A 99 -32.22 10.16 -26.73
CA GLU A 99 -33.53 10.85 -26.77
C GLU A 99 -33.44 12.35 -27.02
N PHE A 100 -32.27 12.95 -26.86
CA PHE A 100 -31.97 14.36 -27.20
C PHE A 100 -31.18 14.50 -28.50
N ASN A 101 -31.21 13.49 -29.39
CA ASN A 101 -30.45 13.42 -30.65
C ASN A 101 -28.95 13.62 -30.49
N CYS A 102 -28.37 13.08 -29.39
CA CYS A 102 -26.93 13.06 -29.15
C CYS A 102 -26.42 11.62 -29.31
N ILE A 103 -25.34 11.45 -30.05
CA ILE A 103 -24.60 10.17 -30.12
C ILE A 103 -23.50 10.24 -29.08
N CYS A 104 -23.41 9.20 -28.24
CA CYS A 104 -22.40 9.10 -27.19
C CYS A 104 -21.23 8.23 -27.63
N GLU A 105 -20.03 8.66 -27.30
CA GLU A 105 -18.80 7.86 -27.38
C GLU A 105 -18.23 7.74 -25.98
N HIS A 106 -17.67 6.57 -25.66
CA HIS A 106 -16.96 6.37 -24.39
C HIS A 106 -15.75 7.33 -24.33
N GLU A 107 -15.63 8.04 -23.21
CA GLU A 107 -14.39 8.76 -22.91
C GLU A 107 -13.29 7.72 -22.71
N VAL A 108 -12.45 7.56 -23.72
CA VAL A 108 -11.22 6.77 -23.58
C VAL A 108 -10.39 7.53 -22.55
N LYS A 109 -10.35 7.02 -21.32
CA LYS A 109 -9.42 7.53 -20.29
C LYS A 109 -8.02 7.26 -20.81
N VAL A 110 -7.48 8.21 -21.57
CA VAL A 110 -6.07 8.16 -21.93
C VAL A 110 -5.31 8.32 -20.61
N ASP A 111 -4.58 7.30 -20.22
CA ASP A 111 -3.65 7.42 -19.10
C ASP A 111 -2.55 8.38 -19.55
N VAL A 112 -2.70 9.66 -19.19
CA VAL A 112 -1.79 10.74 -19.57
C VAL A 112 -0.36 10.40 -19.14
N ILE A 113 -0.20 9.66 -18.03
CA ILE A 113 1.10 9.20 -17.56
C ILE A 113 1.63 8.11 -18.51
N ALA A 114 0.80 7.14 -18.89
CA ALA A 114 1.21 6.10 -19.82
C ALA A 114 1.58 6.68 -21.21
N GLU A 115 0.88 7.71 -21.68
CA GLU A 115 1.20 8.41 -22.92
C GLU A 115 2.51 9.19 -22.81
N LEU A 116 2.77 9.89 -21.69
CA LEU A 116 4.05 10.58 -21.43
C LEU A 116 5.23 9.61 -21.34
N LEU A 117 4.98 8.38 -20.86
CA LEU A 117 6.00 7.33 -20.73
C LEU A 117 6.14 6.47 -21.97
N LYS A 118 5.25 6.64 -22.98
CA LYS A 118 5.32 5.88 -24.21
C LYS A 118 6.61 6.19 -24.98
N GLU A 119 7.23 5.17 -25.47
CA GLU A 119 8.44 5.28 -26.27
C GLU A 119 8.12 5.19 -27.75
N ASP A 120 8.79 6.01 -28.55
CA ASP A 120 8.80 5.87 -30.00
C ASP A 120 9.75 4.73 -30.38
N GLU A 121 9.41 4.00 -31.44
CA GLU A 121 10.29 2.97 -32.01
C GLU A 121 11.57 3.62 -32.55
N GLU A 122 12.72 3.11 -32.14
CA GLU A 122 14.01 3.65 -32.53
C GLU A 122 14.58 2.91 -33.73
N PRO A 123 15.30 3.61 -34.65
CA PRO A 123 15.97 2.96 -35.76
C PRO A 123 17.06 1.99 -35.27
N GLU A 124 17.06 0.76 -35.77
CA GLU A 124 18.06 -0.26 -35.40
C GLU A 124 19.50 0.18 -35.68
N GLU A 125 19.72 1.07 -36.64
CA GLU A 125 21.04 1.58 -37.03
C GLU A 125 21.76 2.35 -35.91
N LYS A 126 21.01 2.88 -34.90
CA LYS A 126 21.56 3.60 -33.77
C LYS A 126 21.74 2.77 -32.50
N MET A 127 21.34 1.50 -32.58
CA MET A 127 21.43 0.59 -31.46
C MET A 127 22.84 0.03 -31.31
N VAL A 128 23.43 0.18 -30.12
CA VAL A 128 24.75 -0.32 -29.77
C VAL A 128 24.61 -1.40 -28.69
N PRO A 129 25.42 -2.45 -28.71
CA PRO A 129 25.44 -3.43 -27.60
C PRO A 129 25.68 -2.75 -26.27
N ARG A 130 24.92 -3.15 -25.24
CA ARG A 130 25.06 -2.65 -23.87
C ARG A 130 25.37 -3.77 -22.88
N PRO A 131 26.00 -3.46 -21.75
CA PRO A 131 26.21 -4.42 -20.68
C PRO A 131 24.87 -5.02 -20.18
N PRO A 132 24.86 -6.32 -19.82
CA PRO A 132 23.70 -6.92 -19.18
C PRO A 132 23.49 -6.35 -17.77
N VAL A 133 22.23 -6.22 -17.38
CA VAL A 133 21.81 -5.91 -16.02
C VAL A 133 21.24 -7.17 -15.40
N VAL A 134 21.77 -7.56 -14.25
CA VAL A 134 21.51 -8.84 -13.60
C VAL A 134 21.00 -8.62 -12.20
N CYS A 135 19.84 -9.16 -11.83
CA CYS A 135 19.40 -9.18 -10.44
C CYS A 135 19.75 -10.51 -9.77
N VAL A 136 20.07 -10.44 -8.47
CA VAL A 136 20.36 -11.63 -7.67
C VAL A 136 19.22 -11.85 -6.68
N MET A 137 18.58 -13.01 -6.77
CA MET A 137 17.39 -13.37 -6.02
C MET A 137 17.55 -14.73 -5.33
N GLY A 138 16.66 -15.05 -4.40
CA GLY A 138 16.63 -16.33 -3.70
C GLY A 138 16.34 -16.16 -2.22
N HIS A 139 16.31 -17.27 -1.51
CA HIS A 139 15.99 -17.33 -0.08
C HIS A 139 17.04 -16.61 0.79
N VAL A 140 16.65 -16.21 2.01
CA VAL A 140 17.57 -15.76 3.07
C VAL A 140 18.54 -16.91 3.34
N ASP A 141 19.78 -16.59 3.71
CA ASP A 141 20.86 -17.58 4.04
C ASP A 141 21.32 -18.51 2.91
N HIS A 142 20.77 -18.40 1.68
CA HIS A 142 21.31 -19.12 0.52
C HIS A 142 22.63 -18.55 0.01
N GLY A 143 23.10 -17.43 0.58
CA GLY A 143 24.42 -16.87 0.32
C GLY A 143 24.47 -15.92 -0.87
N LYS A 144 23.37 -15.20 -1.18
CA LYS A 144 23.31 -14.15 -2.21
C LYS A 144 24.39 -13.09 -2.03
N THR A 145 24.38 -12.42 -0.88
CA THR A 145 25.34 -11.36 -0.57
C THR A 145 26.77 -11.88 -0.51
N SER A 146 26.96 -13.11 0.01
CA SER A 146 28.29 -13.76 0.01
C SER A 146 28.80 -14.07 -1.41
N LEU A 147 27.89 -14.49 -2.32
CA LEU A 147 28.23 -14.71 -3.73
C LEU A 147 28.64 -13.39 -4.40
N LEU A 148 27.87 -12.33 -4.15
CA LEU A 148 28.17 -10.99 -4.68
C LEU A 148 29.47 -10.41 -4.10
N ASP A 149 29.73 -10.61 -2.82
CA ASP A 149 31.01 -10.24 -2.18
C ASP A 149 32.19 -10.99 -2.81
N ALA A 150 32.01 -12.27 -3.13
CA ALA A 150 33.04 -13.05 -3.82
C ALA A 150 33.30 -12.56 -5.25
N ILE A 151 32.26 -12.16 -5.98
CA ILE A 151 32.35 -11.56 -7.34
C ILE A 151 33.04 -10.19 -7.29
N ARG A 152 32.70 -9.34 -6.30
CA ARG A 152 33.27 -7.98 -6.14
C ARG A 152 34.62 -7.93 -5.47
N GLU A 153 35.06 -9.02 -4.87
CA GLU A 153 36.20 -9.05 -3.96
C GLU A 153 36.07 -8.07 -2.77
N THR A 154 34.88 -7.98 -2.22
CA THR A 154 34.53 -7.08 -1.10
C THR A 154 34.01 -7.87 0.10
N HIS A 155 33.78 -7.16 1.21
CA HIS A 155 33.23 -7.69 2.46
C HIS A 155 32.07 -6.81 2.93
N VAL A 156 31.00 -6.72 2.14
CA VAL A 156 29.80 -5.92 2.47
C VAL A 156 29.00 -6.59 3.57
N THR A 157 28.94 -7.93 3.55
CA THR A 157 28.24 -8.75 4.57
C THR A 157 28.66 -8.41 6.00
N ASP A 158 29.94 -8.10 6.23
CA ASP A 158 30.46 -7.76 7.55
C ASP A 158 30.02 -6.38 8.06
N LYS A 159 29.53 -5.52 7.18
CA LYS A 159 29.12 -4.14 7.47
C LYS A 159 27.60 -3.99 7.61
N GLU A 160 26.82 -4.93 7.14
CA GLU A 160 25.36 -4.89 7.21
C GLU A 160 24.85 -5.30 8.60
N PHE A 161 23.92 -4.53 9.15
CA PHE A 161 23.29 -4.84 10.43
C PHE A 161 22.48 -6.15 10.33
N GLY A 162 22.82 -7.11 11.19
CA GLY A 162 22.18 -8.43 11.20
C GLY A 162 22.70 -9.39 10.12
N GLY A 163 23.70 -8.98 9.31
CA GLY A 163 24.25 -9.81 8.22
C GLY A 163 23.28 -10.08 7.08
N ILE A 164 22.26 -9.25 6.92
CA ILE A 164 21.22 -9.37 5.88
C ILE A 164 21.15 -8.09 5.05
N THR A 165 21.04 -8.24 3.73
CA THR A 165 20.82 -7.13 2.81
C THR A 165 19.41 -6.58 2.99
N GLN A 166 19.28 -5.27 3.26
CA GLN A 166 18.01 -4.58 3.49
C GLN A 166 17.76 -3.43 2.49
N LYS A 167 18.69 -3.17 1.58
CA LYS A 167 18.61 -2.15 0.51
C LYS A 167 18.92 -2.79 -0.83
N ILE A 168 18.47 -2.16 -1.91
CA ILE A 168 18.92 -2.56 -3.25
C ILE A 168 20.27 -1.92 -3.53
N GLY A 169 21.30 -2.75 -3.69
CA GLY A 169 22.63 -2.33 -4.14
C GLY A 169 22.76 -2.46 -5.66
N ALA A 170 23.33 -1.45 -6.33
CA ALA A 170 23.63 -1.51 -7.76
C ALA A 170 25.11 -1.24 -8.00
N TYR A 171 25.79 -2.09 -8.75
CA TYR A 171 27.22 -1.96 -9.02
C TYR A 171 27.66 -2.67 -10.30
N THR A 172 28.80 -2.28 -10.83
CA THR A 172 29.35 -2.80 -12.07
C THR A 172 30.63 -3.59 -11.84
N VAL A 173 30.71 -4.76 -12.44
CA VAL A 173 31.89 -5.65 -12.44
C VAL A 173 32.41 -5.81 -13.86
N ASP A 174 33.71 -5.70 -14.03
CA ASP A 174 34.37 -5.91 -15.32
C ASP A 174 34.94 -7.33 -15.38
N VAL A 175 34.49 -8.09 -16.37
CA VAL A 175 34.90 -9.49 -16.61
C VAL A 175 35.48 -9.58 -18.02
N ASN A 176 36.77 -9.87 -18.14
CA ASN A 176 37.46 -10.02 -19.44
C ASN A 176 37.27 -8.83 -20.40
N GLY A 177 37.09 -7.61 -19.87
CA GLY A 177 36.87 -6.39 -20.64
C GLY A 177 35.41 -6.13 -21.04
N GLN A 178 34.49 -6.94 -20.56
CA GLN A 178 33.04 -6.71 -20.68
C GLN A 178 32.48 -6.40 -19.28
N SER A 179 31.58 -5.43 -19.21
CA SER A 179 30.97 -5.02 -17.94
C SER A 179 29.65 -5.73 -17.71
N ILE A 180 29.38 -6.14 -16.47
CA ILE A 180 28.10 -6.67 -16.00
C ILE A 180 27.62 -5.79 -14.87
N THR A 181 26.36 -5.36 -14.89
CA THR A 181 25.74 -4.59 -13.81
C THR A 181 24.88 -5.49 -12.95
N PHE A 182 25.20 -5.58 -11.66
CA PHE A 182 24.47 -6.37 -10.68
C PHE A 182 23.54 -5.49 -9.85
N LEU A 183 22.33 -6.01 -9.62
CA LEU A 183 21.39 -5.50 -8.63
C LEU A 183 21.24 -6.53 -7.50
N ASP A 184 21.71 -6.18 -6.31
CA ASP A 184 21.52 -7.01 -5.12
C ASP A 184 20.15 -6.73 -4.50
N THR A 185 19.33 -7.77 -4.30
CA THR A 185 18.00 -7.63 -3.75
C THR A 185 17.87 -8.36 -2.40
N PRO A 186 17.16 -7.74 -1.42
CA PRO A 186 16.91 -8.38 -0.13
C PRO A 186 16.14 -9.69 -0.28
N GLY A 187 16.58 -10.73 0.47
CA GLY A 187 15.93 -12.05 0.42
C GLY A 187 14.66 -12.17 1.25
N HIS A 188 14.49 -11.32 2.26
CA HIS A 188 13.38 -11.43 3.22
C HIS A 188 12.01 -11.08 2.61
N GLU A 189 10.95 -11.78 3.04
CA GLU A 189 9.57 -11.59 2.59
C GLU A 189 9.09 -10.14 2.65
N ALA A 190 9.47 -9.39 3.69
CA ALA A 190 9.14 -7.99 3.84
C ALA A 190 9.50 -7.11 2.62
N PHE A 191 10.47 -7.52 1.82
CA PHE A 191 11.02 -6.74 0.70
C PHE A 191 10.53 -7.22 -0.68
N THR A 192 9.33 -7.80 -0.78
CA THR A 192 8.72 -8.27 -2.03
C THR A 192 8.70 -7.21 -3.12
N ALA A 193 8.32 -5.96 -2.79
CA ALA A 193 8.32 -4.86 -3.76
C ALA A 193 9.71 -4.55 -4.33
N MET A 194 10.76 -4.69 -3.52
CA MET A 194 12.15 -4.50 -3.98
C MET A 194 12.58 -5.61 -4.95
N ARG A 195 12.21 -6.88 -4.69
CA ARG A 195 12.49 -8.00 -5.60
C ARG A 195 11.78 -7.85 -6.94
N MET A 196 10.50 -7.47 -6.92
CA MET A 196 9.73 -7.23 -8.14
C MET A 196 10.35 -6.09 -8.96
N ARG A 197 10.74 -4.99 -8.32
CA ARG A 197 11.44 -3.86 -8.95
C ARG A 197 12.78 -4.29 -9.54
N GLY A 198 13.56 -5.10 -8.80
CA GLY A 198 14.81 -5.67 -9.28
C GLY A 198 14.60 -6.48 -10.56
N ALA A 199 13.61 -7.38 -10.59
CA ALA A 199 13.28 -8.16 -11.78
C ALA A 199 12.89 -7.28 -12.98
N GLN A 200 12.01 -6.30 -12.78
CA GLN A 200 11.55 -5.41 -13.85
C GLN A 200 12.64 -4.49 -14.43
N ALA A 201 13.72 -4.27 -13.67
CA ALA A 201 14.82 -3.41 -14.08
C ALA A 201 15.96 -4.16 -14.81
N THR A 202 15.90 -5.49 -14.89
CA THR A 202 17.02 -6.35 -15.30
C THR A 202 16.70 -7.18 -16.53
N ASP A 203 17.75 -7.70 -17.17
CA ASP A 203 17.69 -8.55 -18.34
C ASP A 203 17.78 -10.04 -17.96
N ILE A 204 18.52 -10.34 -16.88
CA ILE A 204 18.81 -11.69 -16.42
C ILE A 204 18.59 -11.72 -14.90
N ALA A 205 17.99 -12.79 -14.39
CA ALA A 205 17.85 -13.06 -12.97
C ALA A 205 18.71 -14.25 -12.55
N ILE A 206 19.60 -14.06 -11.57
CA ILE A 206 20.33 -15.15 -10.95
C ILE A 206 19.53 -15.64 -9.74
N LEU A 207 19.04 -16.86 -9.80
CA LEU A 207 18.35 -17.52 -8.72
C LEU A 207 19.37 -18.31 -7.89
N VAL A 208 19.70 -17.82 -6.70
CA VAL A 208 20.64 -18.48 -5.79
C VAL A 208 19.89 -19.47 -4.91
N VAL A 209 20.27 -20.76 -5.02
CA VAL A 209 19.70 -21.85 -4.23
C VAL A 209 20.82 -22.59 -3.52
N ALA A 210 20.71 -22.79 -2.21
CA ALA A 210 21.72 -23.54 -1.46
C ALA A 210 21.57 -25.04 -1.72
N ALA A 211 22.67 -25.71 -2.04
CA ALA A 211 22.71 -27.14 -2.36
C ALA A 211 22.36 -28.06 -1.18
N ASP A 212 22.49 -27.57 0.05
CA ASP A 212 22.18 -28.28 1.29
C ASP A 212 20.71 -28.11 1.74
N ASP A 213 20.07 -26.98 1.42
CA ASP A 213 18.71 -26.65 1.86
C ASP A 213 17.64 -26.97 0.78
N GLY A 214 17.94 -26.74 -0.51
CA GLY A 214 17.00 -26.92 -1.62
C GLY A 214 16.06 -25.73 -1.85
N VAL A 215 14.87 -25.98 -2.42
CA VAL A 215 13.91 -24.96 -2.77
C VAL A 215 13.10 -24.53 -1.55
N MET A 216 13.12 -23.24 -1.23
CA MET A 216 12.44 -22.61 -0.11
C MET A 216 11.32 -21.66 -0.58
N PRO A 217 10.34 -21.26 0.28
CA PRO A 217 9.22 -20.44 -0.14
C PRO A 217 9.60 -19.14 -0.86
N GLN A 218 10.64 -18.45 -0.39
CA GLN A 218 11.13 -17.22 -1.02
C GLN A 218 11.85 -17.49 -2.36
N THR A 219 12.35 -18.71 -2.58
CA THR A 219 12.88 -19.14 -3.88
C THR A 219 11.75 -19.24 -4.89
N ILE A 220 10.60 -19.80 -4.49
CA ILE A 220 9.39 -19.90 -5.33
C ILE A 220 8.86 -18.49 -5.67
N GLU A 221 8.83 -17.60 -4.69
CA GLU A 221 8.46 -16.20 -4.90
C GLU A 221 9.39 -15.51 -5.92
N ALA A 222 10.70 -15.71 -5.79
CA ALA A 222 11.68 -15.15 -6.72
C ALA A 222 11.49 -15.67 -8.16
N ILE A 223 11.20 -16.96 -8.34
CA ILE A 223 10.87 -17.55 -9.65
C ILE A 223 9.62 -16.88 -10.24
N ASN A 224 8.59 -16.70 -9.44
CA ASN A 224 7.35 -16.06 -9.90
C ASN A 224 7.57 -14.60 -10.32
N HIS A 225 8.40 -13.84 -9.57
CA HIS A 225 8.74 -12.47 -9.95
C HIS A 225 9.55 -12.40 -11.25
N ALA A 226 10.55 -13.26 -11.41
CA ALA A 226 11.33 -13.30 -12.65
C ALA A 226 10.47 -13.68 -13.86
N LYS A 227 9.59 -14.68 -13.72
CA LYS A 227 8.63 -15.06 -14.76
C LYS A 227 7.61 -13.97 -15.08
N ALA A 228 7.09 -13.28 -14.05
CA ALA A 228 6.15 -12.17 -14.26
C ALA A 228 6.79 -10.96 -14.95
N ALA A 229 8.10 -10.80 -14.82
CA ALA A 229 8.89 -9.78 -15.50
C ALA A 229 9.43 -10.23 -16.86
N ASP A 230 9.18 -11.48 -17.26
CA ASP A 230 9.68 -12.10 -18.50
C ASP A 230 11.21 -12.05 -18.62
N VAL A 231 11.90 -12.30 -17.50
CA VAL A 231 13.36 -12.23 -17.40
C VAL A 231 13.95 -13.64 -17.40
N GLU A 232 15.06 -13.84 -18.15
CA GLU A 232 15.76 -15.11 -18.22
C GLU A 232 16.38 -15.49 -16.89
N ILE A 233 16.23 -16.75 -16.48
CA ILE A 233 16.67 -17.24 -15.16
C ILE A 233 17.90 -18.14 -15.32
N ILE A 234 19.00 -17.75 -14.65
CA ILE A 234 20.18 -18.60 -14.44
C ILE A 234 20.17 -19.07 -12.99
N VAL A 235 20.28 -20.37 -12.76
CA VAL A 235 20.29 -20.95 -11.39
C VAL A 235 21.72 -21.13 -10.92
N ALA A 236 22.09 -20.40 -9.87
CA ALA A 236 23.35 -20.59 -9.16
C ALA A 236 23.11 -21.50 -7.95
N VAL A 237 23.56 -22.76 -8.03
CA VAL A 237 23.45 -23.73 -6.93
C VAL A 237 24.65 -23.52 -6.00
N ASN A 238 24.44 -22.78 -4.92
CA ASN A 238 25.49 -22.34 -4.00
C ASN A 238 25.75 -23.35 -2.87
N LYS A 239 26.86 -23.16 -2.16
CA LYS A 239 27.33 -23.97 -1.02
C LYS A 239 27.68 -25.43 -1.40
N ILE A 240 28.23 -25.64 -2.61
CA ILE A 240 28.64 -26.97 -3.04
C ILE A 240 29.81 -27.57 -2.22
N ASP A 241 30.50 -26.71 -1.46
CA ASP A 241 31.55 -27.06 -0.54
C ASP A 241 31.08 -27.82 0.72
N LYS A 242 29.77 -27.79 1.01
CA LYS A 242 29.20 -28.46 2.17
C LYS A 242 29.06 -29.98 1.95
N PRO A 243 29.27 -30.80 3.01
CA PRO A 243 29.20 -32.26 2.90
C PRO A 243 27.81 -32.81 2.52
N ASN A 244 26.75 -32.04 2.77
CA ASN A 244 25.36 -32.41 2.47
C ASN A 244 24.85 -31.79 1.16
N ALA A 245 25.72 -31.16 0.37
CA ALA A 245 25.37 -30.54 -0.88
C ALA A 245 24.87 -31.57 -1.90
N ASN A 246 23.71 -31.32 -2.52
CA ASN A 246 23.13 -32.20 -3.53
C ASN A 246 22.52 -31.35 -4.66
N VAL A 247 23.30 -31.14 -5.69
CA VAL A 247 22.91 -30.35 -6.87
C VAL A 247 21.75 -31.01 -7.64
N GLU A 248 21.78 -32.35 -7.79
CA GLU A 248 20.76 -33.09 -8.51
C GLU A 248 19.38 -33.00 -7.84
N LYS A 249 19.34 -32.98 -6.51
CA LYS A 249 18.11 -32.75 -5.76
C LYS A 249 17.54 -31.38 -6.05
N VAL A 250 18.36 -30.33 -6.08
CA VAL A 250 17.93 -28.96 -6.40
C VAL A 250 17.39 -28.86 -7.82
N LYS A 251 18.06 -29.49 -8.80
CA LYS A 251 17.57 -29.55 -10.19
C LYS A 251 16.19 -30.22 -10.26
N GLN A 252 16.00 -31.33 -9.53
CA GLN A 252 14.72 -32.04 -9.49
C GLN A 252 13.61 -31.19 -8.89
N GLU A 253 13.84 -30.54 -7.74
CA GLU A 253 12.87 -29.68 -7.08
C GLU A 253 12.48 -28.49 -7.96
N LEU A 254 13.44 -27.86 -8.67
CA LEU A 254 13.18 -26.71 -9.56
C LEU A 254 12.42 -27.10 -10.83
N THR A 255 12.48 -28.35 -11.26
CA THR A 255 11.69 -28.86 -12.38
C THR A 255 10.18 -28.73 -12.13
N GLU A 256 9.73 -28.88 -10.88
CA GLU A 256 8.31 -28.70 -10.50
C GLU A 256 7.82 -27.27 -10.77
N TYR A 257 8.73 -26.31 -10.77
CA TYR A 257 8.44 -24.90 -11.06
C TYR A 257 8.75 -24.50 -12.50
N GLY A 258 9.01 -25.51 -13.39
CA GLY A 258 9.23 -25.29 -14.81
C GLY A 258 10.63 -24.78 -15.16
N LEU A 259 11.60 -24.91 -14.26
CA LEU A 259 13.02 -24.66 -14.52
C LEU A 259 13.71 -26.01 -14.74
N ILE A 260 13.81 -26.39 -16.02
CA ILE A 260 14.38 -27.68 -16.43
C ILE A 260 15.81 -27.45 -16.89
N ALA A 261 16.76 -28.18 -16.32
CA ALA A 261 18.17 -28.07 -16.68
C ALA A 261 18.43 -28.47 -18.15
N GLU A 262 19.42 -27.84 -18.78
CA GLU A 262 19.84 -28.17 -20.15
C GLU A 262 20.24 -29.64 -20.29
N ASP A 263 20.94 -30.22 -19.30
CA ASP A 263 21.31 -31.64 -19.24
C ASP A 263 20.10 -32.58 -19.30
N TRP A 264 18.92 -32.09 -18.92
CA TRP A 264 17.66 -32.86 -18.92
C TRP A 264 16.75 -32.48 -20.10
N GLY A 265 17.30 -31.72 -21.07
CA GLY A 265 16.58 -31.30 -22.27
C GLY A 265 15.73 -30.04 -22.08
N GLY A 266 15.95 -29.27 -21.04
CA GLY A 266 15.34 -27.95 -20.81
C GLY A 266 16.17 -26.80 -21.42
N SER A 267 15.88 -25.59 -20.97
CA SER A 267 16.55 -24.36 -21.41
C SER A 267 17.20 -23.57 -20.27
N THR A 268 17.04 -24.03 -19.01
CA THR A 268 17.56 -23.29 -17.87
C THR A 268 19.00 -23.69 -17.55
N ILE A 269 19.87 -22.68 -17.45
CA ILE A 269 21.27 -22.85 -17.10
C ILE A 269 21.42 -23.04 -15.60
N PHE A 270 22.12 -24.12 -15.18
CA PHE A 270 22.44 -24.40 -13.80
C PHE A 270 23.95 -24.39 -13.62
N VAL A 271 24.43 -23.50 -12.74
CA VAL A 271 25.86 -23.38 -12.43
C VAL A 271 26.09 -23.73 -10.96
N PRO A 272 26.81 -24.82 -10.65
CA PRO A 272 27.24 -25.12 -9.29
C PRO A 272 28.32 -24.13 -8.84
N VAL A 273 28.11 -23.47 -7.69
CA VAL A 273 29.04 -22.45 -7.18
C VAL A 273 29.29 -22.60 -5.67
N SER A 274 30.43 -22.13 -5.21
CA SER A 274 30.70 -21.89 -3.80
C SER A 274 31.20 -20.47 -3.59
N ALA A 275 30.40 -19.65 -2.96
CA ALA A 275 30.82 -18.30 -2.58
C ALA A 275 32.03 -18.31 -1.61
N HIS A 276 32.19 -19.38 -0.81
CA HIS A 276 33.26 -19.52 0.17
C HIS A 276 34.59 -19.92 -0.47
N THR A 277 34.59 -20.90 -1.36
CA THR A 277 35.82 -21.38 -2.04
C THR A 277 36.09 -20.63 -3.35
N LYS A 278 35.16 -19.81 -3.81
CA LYS A 278 35.13 -19.12 -5.12
C LYS A 278 35.08 -20.09 -6.33
N GLU A 279 34.72 -21.34 -6.13
CA GLU A 279 34.56 -22.34 -7.18
C GLU A 279 33.30 -22.05 -8.00
N GLY A 280 33.39 -22.16 -9.33
CA GLY A 280 32.28 -21.98 -10.28
C GLY A 280 31.87 -20.52 -10.53
N ILE A 281 32.51 -19.51 -9.88
CA ILE A 281 32.13 -18.09 -10.07
C ILE A 281 32.47 -17.61 -11.47
N ASP A 282 33.66 -17.95 -11.98
CA ASP A 282 34.08 -17.55 -13.34
C ASP A 282 33.15 -18.14 -14.39
N GLU A 283 32.74 -19.42 -14.22
CA GLU A 283 31.76 -20.08 -15.08
C GLU A 283 30.40 -19.38 -15.03
N LEU A 284 29.92 -18.98 -13.85
CA LEU A 284 28.68 -18.22 -13.71
C LEU A 284 28.74 -16.90 -14.48
N LEU A 285 29.85 -16.16 -14.38
CA LEU A 285 30.03 -14.90 -15.08
C LEU A 285 30.11 -15.07 -16.61
N GLU A 286 30.77 -16.14 -17.07
CA GLU A 286 30.79 -16.50 -18.50
C GLU A 286 29.39 -16.85 -19.02
N MET A 287 28.59 -17.62 -18.26
CA MET A 287 27.22 -17.96 -18.65
C MET A 287 26.33 -16.72 -18.72
N ILE A 288 26.49 -15.74 -17.82
CA ILE A 288 25.77 -14.47 -17.88
C ILE A 288 26.10 -13.72 -19.18
N LEU A 289 27.39 -13.61 -19.53
CA LEU A 289 27.82 -12.91 -20.74
C LEU A 289 27.33 -13.64 -22.01
N LEU A 290 27.38 -14.97 -22.03
CA LEU A 290 26.87 -15.77 -23.12
C LEU A 290 25.35 -15.59 -23.31
N THR A 291 24.59 -15.62 -22.22
CA THR A 291 23.14 -15.37 -22.26
C THR A 291 22.84 -13.96 -22.78
N ALA A 292 23.59 -12.95 -22.33
CA ALA A 292 23.45 -11.58 -22.80
C ALA A 292 23.74 -11.43 -24.29
N GLU A 293 24.71 -12.17 -24.82
CA GLU A 293 25.05 -12.19 -26.24
C GLU A 293 23.93 -12.83 -27.10
N VAL A 294 23.35 -13.94 -26.61
CA VAL A 294 22.22 -14.61 -27.25
C VAL A 294 20.99 -13.69 -27.34
N HIS A 295 20.74 -12.91 -26.29
CA HIS A 295 19.63 -11.94 -26.27
C HIS A 295 19.90 -10.65 -27.04
N GLU A 296 21.10 -10.46 -27.59
CA GLU A 296 21.48 -9.27 -28.36
C GLU A 296 21.09 -7.95 -27.70
N LEU A 297 21.46 -7.77 -26.41
CA LEU A 297 21.10 -6.59 -25.61
C LEU A 297 21.67 -5.32 -26.23
N LYS A 298 20.78 -4.43 -26.72
CA LYS A 298 21.14 -3.20 -27.42
C LYS A 298 20.42 -1.99 -26.80
N ALA A 299 21.03 -0.82 -26.86
CA ALA A 299 20.41 0.45 -26.52
C ALA A 299 20.99 1.57 -27.38
N ASN A 300 20.24 2.66 -27.56
CA ASN A 300 20.71 3.85 -28.26
C ASN A 300 21.35 4.82 -27.22
N PRO A 301 22.66 5.07 -27.25
CA PRO A 301 23.31 6.02 -26.33
C PRO A 301 23.10 7.49 -26.72
N ASP A 302 22.77 7.79 -28.01
CA ASP A 302 22.72 9.15 -28.56
C ASP A 302 21.33 9.80 -28.42
N ARG A 303 20.60 9.50 -27.36
CA ARG A 303 19.29 10.09 -27.05
C ARG A 303 19.26 10.66 -25.62
N ASN A 304 18.21 11.42 -25.31
CA ASN A 304 17.92 11.82 -23.95
C ASN A 304 17.84 10.61 -23.03
N ALA A 305 18.53 10.67 -21.91
CA ALA A 305 18.62 9.56 -20.99
C ALA A 305 17.25 9.18 -20.43
N ARG A 306 17.00 7.86 -20.37
CA ARG A 306 15.89 7.27 -19.66
C ARG A 306 16.42 6.15 -18.78
N GLY A 307 15.88 6.06 -17.56
CA GLY A 307 16.28 5.05 -16.60
C GLY A 307 15.21 4.82 -15.56
N ILE A 308 15.52 4.01 -14.58
CA ILE A 308 14.65 3.68 -13.46
C ILE A 308 15.32 4.06 -12.15
N VAL A 309 14.54 4.61 -11.22
CA VAL A 309 14.99 4.89 -9.85
C VAL A 309 15.03 3.57 -9.08
N ILE A 310 16.22 3.11 -8.73
CA ILE A 310 16.43 1.89 -7.94
C ILE A 310 16.13 2.16 -6.48
N GLU A 311 16.70 3.22 -5.93
CA GLU A 311 16.59 3.62 -4.52
C GLU A 311 16.67 5.15 -4.40
N ALA A 312 16.05 5.71 -3.38
CA ALA A 312 16.14 7.13 -3.10
C ALA A 312 16.20 7.41 -1.60
N GLU A 313 17.02 8.39 -1.22
CA GLU A 313 17.24 8.77 0.17
C GLU A 313 17.31 10.30 0.35
N LEU A 314 17.13 10.73 1.59
CA LEU A 314 17.31 12.12 1.97
C LEU A 314 18.57 12.27 2.85
N ASP A 315 19.68 12.67 2.22
CA ASP A 315 20.93 12.93 2.93
C ASP A 315 20.93 14.33 3.57
N ARG A 316 21.39 14.43 4.82
CA ARG A 316 21.42 15.71 5.57
C ARG A 316 22.27 16.79 4.95
N GLY A 317 23.35 16.42 4.24
CA GLY A 317 24.32 17.36 3.67
C GLY A 317 24.12 17.59 2.17
N ARG A 318 23.69 16.53 1.46
CA ARG A 318 23.57 16.50 0.01
C ARG A 318 22.14 16.78 -0.48
N GLY A 319 21.13 16.66 0.40
CA GLY A 319 19.70 16.76 0.05
C GLY A 319 19.16 15.47 -0.55
N PRO A 320 18.14 15.54 -1.44
CA PRO A 320 17.62 14.38 -2.14
C PRO A 320 18.70 13.72 -3.00
N VAL A 321 18.89 12.42 -2.81
CA VAL A 321 19.83 11.57 -3.55
C VAL A 321 19.01 10.41 -4.13
N ALA A 322 19.20 10.11 -5.42
CA ALA A 322 18.57 8.96 -6.04
C ALA A 322 19.62 8.12 -6.76
N THR A 323 19.60 6.82 -6.51
CA THR A 323 20.35 5.83 -7.28
C THR A 323 19.50 5.42 -8.46
N ILE A 324 19.98 5.67 -9.65
CA ILE A 324 19.29 5.35 -10.90
C ILE A 324 20.10 4.36 -11.72
N LEU A 325 19.38 3.52 -12.46
CA LEU A 325 19.95 2.70 -13.51
C LEU A 325 19.55 3.31 -14.85
N VAL A 326 20.54 3.76 -15.61
CA VAL A 326 20.31 4.26 -16.98
C VAL A 326 20.00 3.08 -17.87
N GLN A 327 18.83 3.09 -18.54
CA GLN A 327 18.41 2.01 -19.45
C GLN A 327 18.72 2.36 -20.93
N LYS A 328 18.46 3.59 -21.31
CA LYS A 328 18.67 4.13 -22.67
C LYS A 328 19.20 5.55 -22.61
N GLY A 329 19.89 5.96 -23.67
CA GLY A 329 20.50 7.29 -23.74
C GLY A 329 21.71 7.44 -22.83
N THR A 330 22.29 8.63 -22.82
CA THR A 330 23.41 8.99 -21.94
C THR A 330 23.00 10.15 -21.05
N LEU A 331 23.18 9.99 -19.75
CA LEU A 331 22.87 11.02 -18.77
C LEU A 331 24.13 11.85 -18.50
N HIS A 332 24.00 13.18 -18.46
CA HIS A 332 25.09 14.10 -18.22
C HIS A 332 24.86 14.98 -17.00
N VAL A 333 25.96 15.41 -16.39
CA VAL A 333 25.89 16.45 -15.37
C VAL A 333 25.43 17.75 -16.03
N GLY A 334 24.34 18.31 -15.50
CA GLY A 334 23.71 19.50 -16.05
C GLY A 334 22.40 19.25 -16.77
N ASP A 335 22.02 17.99 -17.01
CA ASP A 335 20.74 17.65 -17.61
C ASP A 335 19.58 18.00 -16.66
N ASN A 336 18.45 18.39 -17.26
CA ASN A 336 17.21 18.56 -16.54
C ASN A 336 16.47 17.23 -16.55
N VAL A 337 16.06 16.75 -15.41
CA VAL A 337 15.42 15.44 -15.28
C VAL A 337 14.08 15.54 -14.55
N ALA A 338 13.16 14.64 -14.91
CA ALA A 338 11.93 14.41 -14.19
C ALA A 338 11.85 12.92 -13.79
N ALA A 339 11.48 12.65 -12.55
CA ALA A 339 11.26 11.32 -12.00
C ALA A 339 9.95 11.36 -11.21
N GLY A 340 8.86 10.84 -11.81
CA GLY A 340 7.53 10.94 -11.23
C GLY A 340 7.14 12.37 -10.85
N ALA A 341 6.88 12.58 -9.56
CA ALA A 341 6.54 13.89 -8.99
C ALA A 341 7.76 14.80 -8.74
N SER A 342 8.98 14.25 -8.85
CA SER A 342 10.23 14.97 -8.58
C SER A 342 10.88 15.43 -9.88
N TYR A 343 11.52 16.60 -9.86
CA TYR A 343 12.27 17.13 -10.99
C TYR A 343 13.51 17.89 -10.49
N GLY A 344 14.43 18.16 -11.38
CA GLY A 344 15.58 18.99 -11.03
C GLY A 344 16.66 18.97 -12.08
N LYS A 345 17.75 19.69 -11.80
CA LYS A 345 18.94 19.72 -12.63
C LYS A 345 20.04 18.92 -11.96
N ILE A 346 20.63 17.96 -12.67
CA ILE A 346 21.71 17.13 -12.15
C ILE A 346 22.93 18.01 -11.83
N ARG A 347 23.29 18.09 -10.55
CA ARG A 347 24.45 18.84 -10.06
C ARG A 347 25.72 18.01 -10.02
N ALA A 348 25.58 16.73 -9.70
CA ALA A 348 26.66 15.77 -9.67
C ALA A 348 26.11 14.36 -9.86
N MET A 349 26.93 13.49 -10.43
CA MET A 349 26.73 12.04 -10.51
C MET A 349 27.91 11.35 -9.85
N ILE A 350 27.61 10.26 -9.14
CA ILE A 350 28.59 9.47 -8.39
C ILE A 350 28.40 8.01 -8.81
N ASP A 351 29.48 7.32 -9.16
CA ASP A 351 29.44 5.91 -9.49
C ASP A 351 29.38 4.99 -8.24
N ASP A 352 29.23 3.69 -8.45
CA ASP A 352 29.22 2.67 -7.39
C ASP A 352 30.51 2.60 -6.55
N LYS A 353 31.62 3.17 -7.06
CA LYS A 353 32.92 3.27 -6.39
C LYS A 353 33.11 4.60 -5.64
N GLY A 354 32.07 5.45 -5.59
CA GLY A 354 32.08 6.74 -4.91
C GLY A 354 32.83 7.86 -5.68
N ARG A 355 33.13 7.67 -6.98
CA ARG A 355 33.82 8.64 -7.81
C ARG A 355 32.82 9.52 -8.55
N ARG A 356 33.15 10.79 -8.73
CA ARG A 356 32.35 11.70 -9.54
C ARG A 356 32.53 11.40 -11.02
N VAL A 357 31.42 11.17 -11.71
CA VAL A 357 31.38 10.95 -13.17
C VAL A 357 30.64 12.09 -13.85
N LYS A 358 30.97 12.37 -15.12
CA LYS A 358 30.35 13.44 -15.90
C LYS A 358 29.20 12.94 -16.75
N GLU A 359 29.28 11.66 -17.15
CA GLU A 359 28.33 10.99 -18.02
C GLU A 359 28.08 9.55 -17.54
N ALA A 360 26.90 9.04 -17.78
CA ALA A 360 26.51 7.67 -17.52
C ALA A 360 25.69 7.14 -18.69
N GLY A 361 26.24 6.11 -19.36
CA GLY A 361 25.60 5.43 -20.50
C GLY A 361 24.62 4.35 -20.07
N PRO A 362 24.03 3.62 -21.03
CA PRO A 362 23.12 2.51 -20.77
C PRO A 362 23.72 1.45 -19.85
N SER A 363 22.87 0.84 -19.02
CA SER A 363 23.22 -0.20 -18.02
C SER A 363 24.16 0.28 -16.89
N THR A 364 24.40 1.59 -16.76
CA THR A 364 25.27 2.13 -15.72
C THR A 364 24.45 2.61 -14.51
N PRO A 365 24.71 2.10 -13.29
CA PRO A 365 24.11 2.63 -12.09
C PRO A 365 24.86 3.88 -11.62
N VAL A 366 24.13 4.94 -11.27
CA VAL A 366 24.71 6.18 -10.73
C VAL A 366 23.83 6.80 -9.66
N GLU A 367 24.45 7.36 -8.64
CA GLU A 367 23.79 8.27 -7.71
C GLU A 367 23.71 9.66 -8.32
N ILE A 368 22.54 10.26 -8.34
CA ILE A 368 22.33 11.64 -8.81
C ILE A 368 21.98 12.57 -7.67
N LEU A 369 22.48 13.81 -7.79
CA LEU A 369 22.22 14.90 -6.86
C LEU A 369 21.62 16.08 -7.63
N GLY A 370 20.60 16.73 -7.06
CA GLY A 370 20.04 17.96 -7.64
C GLY A 370 18.53 17.94 -7.86
N LEU A 371 17.86 16.87 -7.49
CA LEU A 371 16.38 16.81 -7.46
C LEU A 371 15.83 17.77 -6.40
N ASN A 372 14.60 18.24 -6.62
CA ASN A 372 13.88 19.10 -5.67
C ASN A 372 13.31 18.30 -4.48
N ASP A 373 12.98 17.03 -4.68
CA ASP A 373 12.41 16.13 -3.68
C ASP A 373 12.90 14.70 -3.92
N VAL A 374 12.63 13.80 -2.99
CA VAL A 374 12.98 12.38 -3.08
C VAL A 374 11.96 11.69 -3.99
N PRO A 375 12.38 11.11 -5.15
CA PRO A 375 11.48 10.36 -6.02
C PRO A 375 11.10 9.03 -5.38
N ASN A 376 9.99 8.45 -5.85
CA ASN A 376 9.67 7.09 -5.43
C ASN A 376 10.57 6.09 -6.16
N ALA A 377 10.97 5.07 -5.44
CA ALA A 377 11.72 3.97 -6.03
C ALA A 377 10.86 3.19 -7.03
N GLY A 378 11.41 2.85 -8.21
CA GLY A 378 10.69 2.25 -9.33
C GLY A 378 10.09 3.26 -10.31
N GLU A 379 10.11 4.55 -10.03
CA GLU A 379 9.70 5.57 -11.01
C GLU A 379 10.69 5.67 -12.15
N ILE A 380 10.16 5.96 -13.33
CA ILE A 380 10.97 6.21 -14.53
C ILE A 380 11.52 7.63 -14.44
N ILE A 381 12.82 7.75 -14.63
CA ILE A 381 13.51 9.04 -14.77
C ILE A 381 13.79 9.31 -16.25
N MET A 382 13.53 10.54 -16.67
CA MET A 382 13.75 11.00 -18.05
C MET A 382 14.50 12.31 -18.07
N ALA A 383 15.51 12.41 -18.93
CA ALA A 383 16.17 13.67 -19.24
C ALA A 383 15.32 14.46 -20.24
N MET A 384 15.15 15.75 -19.97
CA MET A 384 14.34 16.70 -20.74
C MET A 384 15.20 17.81 -21.32
N ASP A 385 14.77 18.40 -22.43
CA ASP A 385 15.51 19.49 -23.08
C ASP A 385 15.50 20.77 -22.26
N SER A 386 14.50 20.97 -21.42
CA SER A 386 14.37 22.17 -20.60
C SER A 386 13.84 21.89 -19.18
N ASP A 387 14.24 22.74 -18.23
CA ASP A 387 13.72 22.73 -16.85
C ASP A 387 12.18 22.90 -16.81
N LYS A 388 11.64 23.69 -17.73
CA LYS A 388 10.18 23.89 -17.83
C LYS A 388 9.44 22.61 -18.19
N GLU A 389 9.98 21.81 -19.11
CA GLU A 389 9.39 20.51 -19.49
C GLU A 389 9.46 19.51 -18.34
N ALA A 390 10.62 19.40 -17.71
CA ALA A 390 10.78 18.53 -16.53
C ALA A 390 9.77 18.87 -15.43
N ARG A 391 9.58 20.17 -15.17
CA ARG A 391 8.61 20.65 -14.21
C ARG A 391 7.16 20.34 -14.62
N ASN A 392 6.80 20.57 -15.88
CA ASN A 392 5.45 20.27 -16.37
C ASN A 392 5.12 18.79 -16.24
N VAL A 393 6.06 17.89 -16.55
CA VAL A 393 5.90 16.46 -16.38
C VAL A 393 5.65 16.13 -14.91
N ALA A 394 6.45 16.63 -13.99
CA ALA A 394 6.27 16.41 -12.56
C ALA A 394 4.92 16.95 -12.04
N GLU A 395 4.50 18.14 -12.48
CA GLU A 395 3.20 18.71 -12.13
C GLU A 395 2.03 17.86 -12.63
N THR A 396 2.16 17.22 -13.80
CA THR A 396 1.17 16.27 -14.33
C THR A 396 1.06 15.04 -13.43
N PHE A 397 2.18 14.43 -13.03
CA PHE A 397 2.17 13.31 -12.08
C PHE A 397 1.51 13.68 -10.75
N ILE A 398 1.82 14.86 -10.21
CA ILE A 398 1.21 15.36 -8.97
C ILE A 398 -0.31 15.54 -9.13
N SER A 399 -0.76 16.10 -10.27
CA SER A 399 -2.18 16.37 -10.51
C SER A 399 -2.99 15.08 -10.66
N GLU A 400 -2.47 14.11 -11.40
CA GLU A 400 -3.11 12.80 -11.57
C GLU A 400 -3.12 11.98 -10.27
N GLY A 401 -2.03 12.03 -9.49
CA GLY A 401 -1.98 11.43 -8.16
C GLY A 401 -3.05 12.01 -7.21
N LYS A 402 -3.24 13.33 -7.23
CA LYS A 402 -4.32 13.99 -6.46
C LYS A 402 -5.71 13.59 -6.94
N LYS A 403 -5.93 13.45 -8.24
CA LYS A 403 -7.23 12.99 -8.77
C LYS A 403 -7.53 11.57 -8.30
N LYS A 404 -6.59 10.63 -8.44
CA LYS A 404 -6.74 9.25 -7.95
C LYS A 404 -7.10 9.20 -6.46
N LEU A 405 -6.41 9.97 -5.62
CA LEU A 405 -6.72 10.06 -4.18
C LEU A 405 -8.12 10.62 -3.90
N LEU A 406 -8.58 11.61 -4.68
CA LEU A 406 -9.91 12.19 -4.52
C LEU A 406 -11.01 11.21 -4.95
N ASP A 407 -10.79 10.47 -6.03
CA ASP A 407 -11.74 9.47 -6.52
C ASP A 407 -11.82 8.27 -5.57
N ASP A 408 -10.70 7.76 -5.07
CA ASP A 408 -10.66 6.73 -4.03
C ASP A 408 -11.38 7.16 -2.73
N THR A 409 -11.32 8.46 -2.40
CA THR A 409 -12.00 9.00 -1.21
C THR A 409 -13.50 9.12 -1.42
N LYS A 410 -13.96 9.45 -2.63
CA LYS A 410 -15.39 9.53 -2.97
C LYS A 410 -16.08 8.17 -2.89
N HIS A 411 -15.42 7.10 -3.33
CA HIS A 411 -15.96 5.74 -3.25
C HIS A 411 -16.11 5.22 -1.81
N LYS A 412 -15.37 5.78 -0.84
CA LYS A 412 -15.42 5.38 0.58
C LYS A 412 -16.55 6.05 1.40
N VAL A 413 -17.27 7.00 0.85
CA VAL A 413 -18.35 7.74 1.55
C VAL A 413 -19.72 7.36 0.99
N SER A 414 -20.04 6.05 0.96
CA SER A 414 -21.41 5.60 0.78
C SER A 414 -22.08 5.39 2.15
N LEU A 415 -23.42 5.50 2.23
CA LEU A 415 -24.16 5.18 3.45
C LEU A 415 -23.94 3.73 3.91
N ASP A 416 -23.73 2.80 2.98
CA ASP A 416 -23.44 1.41 3.28
C ASP A 416 -22.05 1.24 3.91
N ALA A 417 -21.02 1.94 3.41
CA ALA A 417 -19.71 2.00 4.03
C ALA A 417 -19.75 2.68 5.43
N LEU A 418 -20.64 3.66 5.63
CA LEU A 418 -20.86 4.27 6.95
C LEU A 418 -21.54 3.29 7.91
N PHE A 419 -22.47 2.46 7.45
CA PHE A 419 -23.09 1.40 8.24
C PHE A 419 -22.08 0.29 8.59
N GLU A 420 -21.22 -0.10 7.66
CA GLU A 420 -20.11 -1.02 7.94
C GLU A 420 -19.13 -0.44 8.97
N GLN A 421 -18.77 0.84 8.86
CA GLN A 421 -17.95 1.54 9.87
C GLN A 421 -18.63 1.64 11.24
N ILE A 422 -19.95 1.82 11.29
CA ILE A 422 -20.70 1.85 12.56
C ILE A 422 -20.80 0.45 13.17
N GLN A 423 -20.94 -0.60 12.38
CA GLN A 423 -20.86 -1.98 12.84
C GLN A 423 -19.43 -2.38 13.26
N ALA A 424 -18.42 -1.87 12.57
CA ALA A 424 -17.00 -2.01 12.94
C ALA A 424 -16.57 -1.12 14.13
N GLY A 425 -17.48 -0.40 14.76
CA GLY A 425 -17.22 0.57 15.83
C GLY A 425 -16.54 0.05 17.10
N ASN A 426 -16.18 -1.24 17.14
CA ASN A 426 -15.38 -1.85 18.20
C ASN A 426 -13.94 -2.18 17.76
N VAL A 427 -13.55 -1.86 16.53
CA VAL A 427 -12.18 -2.15 16.06
C VAL A 427 -11.22 -1.10 16.61
N LYS A 428 -10.22 -1.55 17.36
CA LYS A 428 -9.16 -0.67 17.87
C LYS A 428 -8.20 -0.33 16.73
N GLU A 429 -7.75 0.92 16.64
CA GLU A 429 -6.77 1.35 15.66
C GLU A 429 -5.41 1.60 16.33
N LEU A 430 -4.34 1.03 15.77
CA LEU A 430 -2.96 1.38 16.11
C LEU A 430 -2.40 2.31 15.03
N GLY A 431 -2.32 3.61 15.35
CA GLY A 431 -1.75 4.63 14.47
C GLY A 431 -0.23 4.57 14.47
N LEU A 432 0.40 4.54 13.30
CA LEU A 432 1.85 4.52 13.14
C LEU A 432 2.32 5.62 12.18
N ILE A 433 3.48 6.22 12.50
CA ILE A 433 4.25 7.06 11.60
C ILE A 433 5.59 6.35 11.35
N ILE A 434 5.93 6.14 10.08
CA ILE A 434 7.12 5.39 9.69
C ILE A 434 8.14 6.35 9.08
N LYS A 435 9.37 6.33 9.59
CA LYS A 435 10.52 7.06 9.01
C LYS A 435 11.65 6.08 8.78
N ALA A 436 12.19 6.07 7.57
CA ALA A 436 13.32 5.22 7.22
C ALA A 436 14.41 6.00 6.46
N ASP A 437 15.56 5.39 6.33
CA ASP A 437 16.70 5.96 5.61
C ASP A 437 16.46 6.03 4.10
N VAL A 438 15.80 5.02 3.52
CA VAL A 438 15.51 4.92 2.08
C VAL A 438 14.03 4.62 1.83
N GLN A 439 13.55 4.96 0.62
CA GLN A 439 12.16 4.82 0.23
C GLN A 439 11.69 3.36 0.26
N GLY A 440 12.50 2.44 -0.23
CA GLY A 440 12.15 1.03 -0.23
C GLY A 440 11.99 0.44 1.18
N SER A 441 12.79 0.91 2.16
CA SER A 441 12.63 0.53 3.57
C SER A 441 11.30 1.04 4.16
N VAL A 442 10.87 2.27 3.81
CA VAL A 442 9.55 2.80 4.22
C VAL A 442 8.44 1.90 3.72
N GLU A 443 8.49 1.50 2.44
CA GLU A 443 7.51 0.62 1.80
C GLU A 443 7.46 -0.76 2.47
N ALA A 444 8.63 -1.36 2.70
CA ALA A 444 8.75 -2.68 3.31
C ALA A 444 8.20 -2.72 4.75
N VAL A 445 8.60 -1.76 5.57
CA VAL A 445 8.11 -1.64 6.96
C VAL A 445 6.60 -1.40 6.96
N LYS A 446 6.10 -0.48 6.12
CA LYS A 446 4.67 -0.21 5.99
C LYS A 446 3.88 -1.46 5.62
N GLN A 447 4.28 -2.18 4.58
CA GLN A 447 3.58 -3.38 4.11
C GLN A 447 3.60 -4.49 5.17
N SER A 448 4.74 -4.71 5.83
CA SER A 448 4.88 -5.73 6.87
C SER A 448 4.02 -5.44 8.09
N LEU A 449 3.98 -4.18 8.54
CA LEU A 449 3.20 -3.81 9.72
C LEU A 449 1.69 -3.80 9.44
N VAL A 450 1.27 -3.38 8.25
CA VAL A 450 -0.16 -3.43 7.85
C VAL A 450 -0.66 -4.88 7.76
N LYS A 451 0.17 -5.84 7.34
CA LYS A 451 -0.18 -7.27 7.31
C LYS A 451 -0.49 -7.86 8.71
N LEU A 452 -0.02 -7.24 9.79
CA LEU A 452 -0.31 -7.67 11.17
C LEU A 452 -1.72 -7.32 11.63
N SER A 453 -2.47 -6.54 10.85
CA SER A 453 -3.86 -6.18 11.17
C SER A 453 -4.73 -7.44 11.27
N ASN A 454 -5.64 -7.44 12.24
CA ASN A 454 -6.65 -8.47 12.42
C ASN A 454 -8.04 -7.86 12.58
N ASP A 455 -9.07 -8.68 12.78
CA ASP A 455 -10.47 -8.24 12.86
C ASP A 455 -10.77 -7.36 14.10
N GLU A 456 -9.92 -7.38 15.13
CA GLU A 456 -10.11 -6.63 16.38
C GLU A 456 -9.24 -5.37 16.44
N VAL A 457 -8.04 -5.41 15.81
CA VAL A 457 -7.08 -4.29 15.82
C VAL A 457 -6.51 -4.07 14.43
N VAL A 458 -6.67 -2.87 13.92
CA VAL A 458 -6.16 -2.46 12.60
C VAL A 458 -4.93 -1.57 12.75
N VAL A 459 -3.84 -1.92 12.07
CA VAL A 459 -2.65 -1.09 11.95
C VAL A 459 -2.85 -0.06 10.86
N LYS A 460 -2.82 1.22 11.23
CA LYS A 460 -3.03 2.34 10.32
C LYS A 460 -1.77 3.18 10.20
N VAL A 461 -1.11 3.12 9.05
CA VAL A 461 0.02 3.99 8.78
C VAL A 461 -0.49 5.36 8.34
N ILE A 462 -0.33 6.36 9.21
CA ILE A 462 -0.81 7.73 9.01
C ILE A 462 0.11 8.48 8.06
N HIS A 463 1.42 8.31 8.25
CA HIS A 463 2.44 8.93 7.42
C HIS A 463 3.66 8.03 7.28
N GLY A 464 4.24 8.00 6.09
CA GLY A 464 5.52 7.36 5.80
C GLY A 464 6.44 8.31 5.04
N GLY A 465 7.70 8.39 5.42
CA GLY A 465 8.63 9.28 4.74
C GLY A 465 10.09 8.93 4.97
N VAL A 466 10.93 9.40 4.07
CA VAL A 466 12.38 9.19 4.08
C VAL A 466 13.08 10.26 4.91
N GLY A 467 14.20 9.88 5.52
CA GLY A 467 15.05 10.76 6.31
C GLY A 467 14.79 10.68 7.81
N ASN A 468 15.48 11.54 8.56
CA ASN A 468 15.42 11.55 10.00
C ASN A 468 14.06 12.01 10.54
N ILE A 469 13.74 11.57 11.76
CA ILE A 469 12.54 12.02 12.46
C ILE A 469 12.71 13.48 12.85
N ASN A 470 11.81 14.34 12.41
CA ASN A 470 11.80 15.77 12.66
C ASN A 470 10.68 16.18 13.63
N GLU A 471 10.67 17.46 14.02
CA GLU A 471 9.65 18.03 14.91
C GLU A 471 8.22 17.86 14.36
N SER A 472 8.03 18.05 13.05
CA SER A 472 6.71 17.95 12.42
C SER A 472 6.14 16.52 12.50
N ASP A 473 7.02 15.50 12.38
CA ASP A 473 6.62 14.09 12.53
C ASP A 473 6.11 13.83 13.97
N VAL A 474 6.77 14.41 14.98
CA VAL A 474 6.37 14.28 16.39
C VAL A 474 5.05 14.99 16.68
N VAL A 475 4.86 16.19 16.15
CA VAL A 475 3.60 16.94 16.26
C VAL A 475 2.45 16.19 15.61
N LEU A 476 2.68 15.59 14.44
CA LEU A 476 1.68 14.76 13.75
C LEU A 476 1.34 13.52 14.58
N ALA A 477 2.35 12.87 15.18
CA ALA A 477 2.14 11.69 16.04
C ALA A 477 1.33 12.05 17.26
N SER A 478 1.63 13.15 17.93
CA SER A 478 0.86 13.65 19.09
C SER A 478 -0.59 13.95 18.71
N ALA A 479 -0.83 14.65 17.60
CA ALA A 479 -2.16 15.00 17.13
C ALA A 479 -3.01 13.77 16.71
N SER A 480 -2.36 12.69 16.27
CA SER A 480 -3.01 11.48 15.76
C SER A 480 -2.98 10.31 16.76
N ASN A 481 -2.44 10.51 17.95
CA ASN A 481 -2.19 9.46 18.95
C ASN A 481 -1.44 8.26 18.36
N ALA A 482 -0.38 8.53 17.57
CA ALA A 482 0.38 7.55 16.85
C ALA A 482 1.76 7.31 17.46
N ILE A 483 2.31 6.11 17.24
CA ILE A 483 3.68 5.75 17.59
C ILE A 483 4.59 6.03 16.40
N ILE A 484 5.79 6.56 16.64
CA ILE A 484 6.78 6.76 15.60
C ILE A 484 7.73 5.57 15.53
N ILE A 485 7.84 4.97 14.36
CA ILE A 485 8.79 3.89 14.05
C ILE A 485 9.87 4.46 13.14
N GLY A 486 11.10 4.53 13.66
CA GLY A 486 12.29 4.92 12.92
C GLY A 486 13.10 3.69 12.52
N PHE A 487 13.33 3.49 11.23
CA PHE A 487 14.13 2.39 10.68
C PHE A 487 15.45 2.93 10.09
N ASN A 488 16.59 2.55 10.66
CA ASN A 488 17.93 3.06 10.32
C ASN A 488 18.08 4.59 10.38
N VAL A 489 17.21 5.29 11.09
CA VAL A 489 17.22 6.75 11.21
C VAL A 489 17.34 7.16 12.67
N LYS A 490 17.69 8.43 12.88
CA LYS A 490 17.81 9.02 14.21
C LYS A 490 16.91 10.25 14.31
N PRO A 491 16.33 10.51 15.49
CA PRO A 491 15.58 11.73 15.70
C PRO A 491 16.53 12.93 15.74
N ASP A 492 16.06 14.06 15.23
CA ASP A 492 16.73 15.33 15.40
C ASP A 492 16.64 15.81 16.85
N ASN A 493 17.53 16.71 17.28
CA ASN A 493 17.54 17.17 18.66
C ASN A 493 16.21 17.82 19.07
N GLN A 494 15.59 18.59 18.17
CA GLN A 494 14.27 19.21 18.42
C GLN A 494 13.17 18.15 18.52
N ALA A 495 13.17 17.17 17.60
CA ALA A 495 12.21 16.05 17.62
C ALA A 495 12.27 15.30 18.96
N ARG A 496 13.46 15.06 19.52
CA ARG A 496 13.64 14.39 20.82
C ARG A 496 13.03 15.19 21.97
N ILE A 497 13.32 16.51 22.01
CA ILE A 497 12.79 17.40 23.06
C ILE A 497 11.25 17.46 22.99
N VAL A 498 10.70 17.59 21.78
CA VAL A 498 9.24 17.68 21.61
C VAL A 498 8.58 16.34 21.93
N ALA A 499 9.19 15.20 21.56
CA ALA A 499 8.66 13.86 21.87
C ALA A 499 8.58 13.62 23.39
N GLU A 500 9.60 14.04 24.14
CA GLU A 500 9.58 13.96 25.60
C GLU A 500 8.48 14.84 26.21
N ARG A 501 8.31 16.07 25.69
CA ARG A 501 7.28 17.00 26.14
C ARG A 501 5.86 16.51 25.86
N GLU A 502 5.62 16.04 24.64
CA GLU A 502 4.30 15.56 24.18
C GLU A 502 4.04 14.10 24.54
N LYS A 503 5.03 13.41 25.16
CA LYS A 503 4.98 11.98 25.53
C LYS A 503 4.66 11.05 24.36
N VAL A 504 5.22 11.35 23.20
CA VAL A 504 5.11 10.51 22.00
C VAL A 504 6.09 9.34 22.10
N ASP A 505 5.60 8.11 21.97
CA ASP A 505 6.45 6.92 21.89
C ASP A 505 7.19 6.88 20.56
N MET A 506 8.51 6.71 20.62
CA MET A 506 9.38 6.72 19.46
C MET A 506 10.33 5.53 19.55
N ARG A 507 10.15 4.56 18.65
CA ARG A 507 10.90 3.32 18.58
C ARG A 507 11.84 3.33 17.40
N LEU A 508 13.11 2.98 17.64
CA LEU A 508 14.17 2.97 16.64
C LEU A 508 14.67 1.55 16.42
N TYR A 509 14.69 1.14 15.15
CA TYR A 509 15.09 -0.21 14.75
C TYR A 509 16.14 -0.16 13.64
N THR A 510 17.00 -1.17 13.60
CA THR A 510 17.98 -1.40 12.55
C THR A 510 17.71 -2.71 11.79
N VAL A 511 16.89 -3.59 12.37
CA VAL A 511 16.48 -4.87 11.79
C VAL A 511 14.95 -4.92 11.77
N ILE A 512 14.37 -5.26 10.62
CA ILE A 512 12.91 -5.20 10.42
C ILE A 512 12.15 -6.19 11.31
N TYR A 513 12.73 -7.34 11.64
CA TYR A 513 12.12 -8.33 12.51
C TYR A 513 11.79 -7.78 13.89
N ASN A 514 12.68 -7.00 14.47
CA ASN A 514 12.48 -6.41 15.81
C ASN A 514 11.29 -5.43 15.79
N ALA A 515 11.11 -4.69 14.68
CA ALA A 515 9.96 -3.79 14.53
C ALA A 515 8.64 -4.57 14.42
N ILE A 516 8.64 -5.69 13.69
CA ILE A 516 7.48 -6.58 13.52
C ILE A 516 7.10 -7.20 14.88
N GLU A 517 8.06 -7.78 15.59
CA GLU A 517 7.86 -8.42 16.90
C GLU A 517 7.30 -7.45 17.95
N ASP A 518 7.86 -6.24 18.03
CA ASP A 518 7.42 -5.23 19.00
C ASP A 518 5.99 -4.73 18.69
N VAL A 519 5.66 -4.54 17.40
CA VAL A 519 4.30 -4.14 17.00
C VAL A 519 3.31 -5.29 17.22
N GLU A 520 3.69 -6.54 16.92
CA GLU A 520 2.87 -7.72 17.20
C GLU A 520 2.58 -7.85 18.71
N ALA A 521 3.60 -7.65 19.55
CA ALA A 521 3.44 -7.64 21.00
C ALA A 521 2.51 -6.50 21.48
N ALA A 522 2.60 -5.32 20.86
CA ALA A 522 1.71 -4.19 21.15
C ALA A 522 0.26 -4.50 20.76
N LEU A 523 0.03 -5.12 19.58
CA LEU A 523 -1.29 -5.56 19.14
C LEU A 523 -1.89 -6.58 20.09
N LYS A 524 -1.13 -7.60 20.51
CA LYS A 524 -1.58 -8.59 21.52
C LYS A 524 -1.98 -7.92 22.84
N GLY A 525 -1.22 -6.91 23.28
CA GLY A 525 -1.55 -6.14 24.47
C GLY A 525 -2.80 -5.25 24.35
N MET A 526 -3.22 -4.94 23.12
CA MET A 526 -4.46 -4.18 22.85
C MET A 526 -5.71 -5.07 22.78
N LEU A 527 -5.56 -6.39 22.59
CA LEU A 527 -6.68 -7.33 22.55
C LEU A 527 -7.38 -7.41 23.91
N GLU A 528 -8.68 -7.63 23.91
CA GLU A 528 -9.40 -7.91 25.13
C GLU A 528 -9.08 -9.33 25.61
N PRO A 529 -8.87 -9.51 26.93
CA PRO A 529 -8.61 -10.83 27.47
C PRO A 529 -9.80 -11.77 27.22
N ILE A 530 -9.52 -12.96 26.72
CA ILE A 530 -10.52 -14.02 26.63
C ILE A 530 -10.62 -14.69 27.99
N TYR A 531 -11.85 -14.75 28.50
CA TYR A 531 -12.14 -15.48 29.72
C TYR A 531 -12.79 -16.80 29.37
N GLU A 532 -12.14 -17.91 29.75
CA GLU A 532 -12.74 -19.24 29.67
C GLU A 532 -13.32 -19.65 31.02
N GLU A 533 -14.45 -20.36 30.96
CA GLU A 533 -15.04 -20.97 32.13
C GLU A 533 -14.22 -22.17 32.57
N LYS A 534 -13.68 -22.11 33.77
CA LYS A 534 -12.98 -23.25 34.37
C LYS A 534 -13.79 -23.77 35.56
N VAL A 535 -14.31 -24.97 35.43
CA VAL A 535 -14.96 -25.66 36.56
C VAL A 535 -13.91 -25.96 37.61
N ILE A 536 -14.16 -25.50 38.84
CA ILE A 536 -13.25 -25.63 39.97
C ILE A 536 -13.73 -26.62 41.01
N GLY A 537 -15.04 -26.93 41.04
CA GLY A 537 -15.59 -27.90 41.98
C GLY A 537 -17.04 -28.28 41.73
N GLN A 538 -17.41 -29.43 42.24
CA GLN A 538 -18.79 -29.92 42.25
C GLN A 538 -19.29 -30.07 43.68
N VAL A 539 -20.56 -29.76 43.86
CA VAL A 539 -21.19 -29.68 45.19
C VAL A 539 -22.56 -30.29 45.12
N GLU A 540 -22.94 -31.07 46.12
CA GLU A 540 -24.26 -31.68 46.25
C GLU A 540 -25.01 -31.01 47.44
N ILE A 541 -26.25 -30.61 47.23
CA ILE A 541 -27.12 -30.05 48.28
C ILE A 541 -27.71 -31.22 49.07
N ARG A 542 -27.37 -31.28 50.36
CA ARG A 542 -27.85 -32.34 51.27
C ARG A 542 -29.01 -31.94 52.19
N GLN A 543 -29.06 -30.66 52.55
CA GLN A 543 -30.04 -30.16 53.48
C GLN A 543 -30.32 -28.67 53.23
N ILE A 544 -31.56 -28.23 53.52
CA ILE A 544 -31.94 -26.84 53.33
C ILE A 544 -32.27 -26.22 54.66
N PHE A 545 -31.66 -25.07 54.98
CA PHE A 545 -31.93 -24.30 56.18
C PHE A 545 -32.62 -22.99 55.82
N LYS A 546 -33.71 -22.65 56.52
CA LYS A 546 -34.42 -21.39 56.34
C LYS A 546 -33.91 -20.38 57.37
N ALA A 547 -33.36 -19.28 56.94
CA ALA A 547 -32.88 -18.21 57.80
C ALA A 547 -33.70 -16.92 57.58
N SER A 548 -34.25 -16.36 58.66
CA SER A 548 -35.00 -15.12 58.58
C SER A 548 -34.10 -13.98 58.10
N GLY A 549 -34.43 -13.35 56.97
CA GLY A 549 -33.72 -12.18 56.45
C GLY A 549 -32.61 -12.50 55.41
N ILE A 550 -32.22 -13.77 55.22
CA ILE A 550 -31.16 -14.15 54.28
C ILE A 550 -31.70 -15.08 53.15
N GLY A 551 -32.86 -15.72 53.36
CA GLY A 551 -33.43 -16.69 52.42
C GLY A 551 -33.05 -18.13 52.76
N ASN A 552 -33.10 -19.00 51.77
CA ASN A 552 -32.75 -20.41 51.91
C ASN A 552 -31.22 -20.59 51.83
N ILE A 553 -30.66 -21.28 52.83
CA ILE A 553 -29.25 -21.65 52.87
C ILE A 553 -29.16 -23.13 52.45
N ALA A 554 -28.42 -23.41 51.39
CA ALA A 554 -28.12 -24.77 50.95
C ALA A 554 -26.98 -25.34 51.83
N GLY A 555 -27.28 -26.34 52.65
CA GLY A 555 -26.28 -27.16 53.31
C GLY A 555 -25.73 -28.20 52.32
N CYS A 556 -24.51 -27.99 51.90
CA CYS A 556 -23.89 -28.67 50.82
C CYS A 556 -22.66 -29.46 51.24
N LEU A 557 -22.37 -30.53 50.50
CA LEU A 557 -21.08 -31.22 50.55
C LEU A 557 -20.33 -31.00 49.25
N VAL A 558 -19.07 -30.53 49.34
CA VAL A 558 -18.20 -30.43 48.17
C VAL A 558 -17.73 -31.85 47.80
N THR A 559 -18.19 -32.35 46.65
CA THR A 559 -17.88 -33.72 46.18
C THR A 559 -16.54 -33.78 45.48
N GLU A 560 -16.21 -32.78 44.64
CA GLU A 560 -14.97 -32.70 43.89
C GLU A 560 -14.45 -31.28 43.85
N GLY A 561 -13.12 -31.14 43.82
CA GLY A 561 -12.45 -29.85 43.66
C GLY A 561 -12.57 -28.92 44.84
N ARG A 562 -12.94 -27.68 44.60
CA ARG A 562 -13.10 -26.61 45.63
C ARG A 562 -14.16 -25.59 45.21
N VAL A 563 -14.72 -24.90 46.15
CA VAL A 563 -15.63 -23.77 45.93
C VAL A 563 -15.03 -22.53 46.56
N THR A 564 -14.96 -21.42 45.84
CA THR A 564 -14.49 -20.14 46.32
C THR A 564 -15.66 -19.15 46.42
N ARG A 565 -15.56 -18.15 47.30
CA ARG A 565 -16.61 -17.14 47.47
C ARG A 565 -16.90 -16.36 46.17
N ASP A 566 -15.87 -16.13 45.37
CA ASP A 566 -15.96 -15.33 44.14
C ASP A 566 -16.33 -16.19 42.91
N SER A 567 -16.57 -17.52 43.12
CA SER A 567 -17.00 -18.39 42.01
C SER A 567 -18.48 -18.15 41.67
N LYS A 568 -18.79 -18.34 40.38
CA LYS A 568 -20.16 -18.51 39.92
C LYS A 568 -20.55 -19.98 40.04
N VAL A 569 -21.82 -20.22 40.22
CA VAL A 569 -22.37 -21.58 40.31
C VAL A 569 -23.51 -21.80 39.33
N ARG A 570 -23.56 -23.00 38.84
CA ARG A 570 -24.63 -23.50 37.97
C ARG A 570 -25.38 -24.61 38.74
N LEU A 571 -26.67 -24.40 39.01
CA LEU A 571 -27.50 -25.39 39.67
C LEU A 571 -28.19 -26.24 38.67
N THR A 572 -28.04 -27.56 38.81
CA THR A 572 -28.63 -28.57 37.92
C THR A 572 -29.55 -29.48 38.74
N ARG A 573 -30.82 -29.67 38.29
CA ARG A 573 -31.81 -30.58 38.81
C ARG A 573 -32.26 -31.51 37.68
N ASP A 574 -32.28 -32.81 37.88
CA ASP A 574 -32.70 -33.83 36.89
C ASP A 574 -32.07 -33.66 35.49
N LYS A 575 -30.80 -33.19 35.45
CA LYS A 575 -30.02 -32.86 34.25
C LYS A 575 -30.40 -31.55 33.53
N GLU A 576 -31.36 -30.80 34.09
CA GLU A 576 -31.67 -29.47 33.56
C GLU A 576 -31.02 -28.36 34.42
N GLN A 577 -30.43 -27.37 33.75
CA GLN A 577 -29.88 -26.20 34.42
C GLN A 577 -30.99 -25.24 34.82
N ILE A 578 -31.16 -25.02 36.15
CA ILE A 578 -32.25 -24.19 36.70
C ILE A 578 -31.77 -22.80 37.03
N TYR A 579 -30.51 -22.64 37.45
CA TYR A 579 -29.96 -21.36 37.87
C TYR A 579 -28.50 -21.25 37.49
N GLU A 580 -28.08 -20.03 37.17
CA GLU A 580 -26.68 -19.67 36.97
C GLU A 580 -26.46 -18.25 37.57
N GLY A 581 -25.46 -18.11 38.41
CA GLY A 581 -25.17 -16.83 39.04
C GLY A 581 -24.08 -16.89 40.11
N PRO A 582 -23.77 -15.75 40.72
CA PRO A 582 -22.76 -15.67 41.79
C PRO A 582 -23.29 -16.20 43.12
N LEU A 583 -22.35 -16.52 43.99
CA LEU A 583 -22.64 -16.86 45.39
C LEU A 583 -22.86 -15.58 46.20
N ALA A 584 -23.97 -15.50 46.95
CA ALA A 584 -24.20 -14.42 47.92
C ALA A 584 -23.34 -14.61 49.18
N SER A 585 -23.20 -15.86 49.68
CA SER A 585 -22.30 -16.18 50.78
C SER A 585 -21.83 -17.64 50.75
N LEU A 586 -20.62 -17.87 51.26
CA LEU A 586 -20.02 -19.18 51.47
C LEU A 586 -19.60 -19.29 52.92
N LYS A 587 -20.18 -20.25 53.67
CA LYS A 587 -19.91 -20.45 55.09
C LYS A 587 -19.52 -21.89 55.39
N HIS A 588 -18.60 -22.04 56.35
CA HIS A 588 -18.32 -23.32 56.99
C HIS A 588 -18.80 -23.24 58.45
N PHE A 589 -19.84 -24.02 58.76
CA PHE A 589 -20.63 -23.86 60.00
C PHE A 589 -21.21 -22.46 60.15
N LYS A 590 -20.63 -21.59 61.01
CA LYS A 590 -21.08 -20.24 61.26
C LYS A 590 -20.18 -19.15 60.70
N ASP A 591 -18.97 -19.55 60.27
CA ASP A 591 -17.94 -18.62 59.84
C ASP A 591 -17.92 -18.47 58.31
N GLU A 592 -17.79 -17.22 57.81
CA GLU A 592 -17.57 -16.96 56.41
C GLU A 592 -16.16 -17.38 56.00
N VAL A 593 -16.07 -18.16 54.93
CA VAL A 593 -14.78 -18.67 54.41
C VAL A 593 -14.58 -18.25 52.98
N LYS A 594 -13.32 -18.10 52.61
CA LYS A 594 -12.94 -17.74 51.24
C LYS A 594 -12.97 -18.95 50.27
N GLU A 595 -12.68 -20.14 50.78
CA GLU A 595 -12.58 -21.38 50.01
C GLU A 595 -13.00 -22.57 50.88
N VAL A 596 -13.69 -23.55 50.25
CA VAL A 596 -14.02 -24.86 50.83
C VAL A 596 -13.55 -25.96 49.89
N LYS A 597 -12.87 -26.98 50.41
CA LYS A 597 -12.31 -28.09 49.61
C LYS A 597 -13.20 -29.32 49.63
N ALA A 598 -12.94 -30.23 48.67
CA ALA A 598 -13.65 -31.51 48.60
C ALA A 598 -13.66 -32.28 49.92
N GLY A 599 -14.79 -32.91 50.24
CA GLY A 599 -15.03 -33.65 51.49
C GLY A 599 -15.49 -32.77 52.66
N THR A 600 -15.62 -31.48 52.49
CA THR A 600 -16.02 -30.55 53.57
C THR A 600 -17.47 -30.07 53.36
N GLU A 601 -18.23 -29.98 54.42
CA GLU A 601 -19.58 -29.43 54.42
C GLU A 601 -19.54 -27.90 54.44
N CYS A 602 -20.44 -27.26 53.70
CA CYS A 602 -20.55 -25.82 53.63
C CYS A 602 -22.00 -25.36 53.46
N GLY A 603 -22.27 -24.13 53.88
CA GLY A 603 -23.52 -23.43 53.65
C GLY A 603 -23.36 -22.44 52.50
N ILE A 604 -24.14 -22.60 51.44
CA ILE A 604 -24.13 -21.75 50.27
C ILE A 604 -25.43 -20.99 50.17
N VAL A 605 -25.36 -19.69 49.92
CA VAL A 605 -26.51 -18.86 49.58
C VAL A 605 -26.34 -18.37 48.16
N LEU A 606 -27.34 -18.63 47.31
CA LEU A 606 -27.37 -18.15 45.93
C LEU A 606 -27.93 -16.74 45.87
N GLU A 607 -27.39 -15.92 45.00
CA GLU A 607 -27.86 -14.55 44.84
C GLU A 607 -29.19 -14.55 44.07
N ASN A 608 -30.22 -13.92 44.64
CA ASN A 608 -31.56 -13.77 44.03
C ASN A 608 -32.28 -15.08 43.66
N PHE A 609 -31.89 -16.23 44.23
CA PHE A 609 -32.51 -17.52 43.97
C PHE A 609 -32.77 -18.30 45.26
N ASN A 610 -34.03 -18.71 45.46
CA ASN A 610 -34.47 -19.41 46.68
C ASN A 610 -35.11 -20.79 46.43
N ASP A 611 -35.31 -21.19 45.18
CA ASP A 611 -35.91 -22.51 44.83
C ASP A 611 -34.86 -23.60 44.74
N ILE A 612 -34.24 -23.91 45.87
CA ILE A 612 -33.26 -24.98 46.03
C ILE A 612 -33.95 -26.23 46.62
N GLN A 613 -33.54 -27.42 46.17
CA GLN A 613 -34.07 -28.72 46.66
C GLN A 613 -32.92 -29.63 47.10
N GLU A 614 -33.25 -30.58 47.98
CA GLU A 614 -32.28 -31.59 48.40
C GLU A 614 -32.01 -32.54 47.21
N GLY A 615 -30.74 -32.81 46.96
CA GLY A 615 -30.26 -33.60 45.80
C GLY A 615 -29.87 -32.77 44.58
N ASP A 616 -30.10 -31.44 44.58
CA ASP A 616 -29.59 -30.56 43.50
C ASP A 616 -28.07 -30.56 43.48
N LYS A 617 -27.49 -30.47 42.26
CA LYS A 617 -26.03 -30.37 42.04
C LYS A 617 -25.65 -28.97 41.67
N LEU A 618 -24.61 -28.48 42.33
CA LEU A 618 -24.00 -27.20 42.01
C LEU A 618 -22.61 -27.43 41.40
N GLU A 619 -22.38 -26.87 40.23
CA GLU A 619 -21.09 -26.82 39.58
C GLU A 619 -20.50 -25.41 39.78
N ALA A 620 -19.38 -25.33 40.51
CA ALA A 620 -18.69 -24.07 40.75
C ALA A 620 -17.65 -23.83 39.67
N TYR A 621 -17.66 -22.66 39.04
CA TYR A 621 -16.71 -22.27 37.99
C TYR A 621 -16.19 -20.84 38.21
N ILE A 622 -15.04 -20.57 37.66
CA ILE A 622 -14.43 -19.23 37.63
C ILE A 622 -14.08 -18.89 36.19
N MET A 623 -14.15 -17.61 35.88
CA MET A 623 -13.65 -17.09 34.62
C MET A 623 -12.14 -16.90 34.75
N VAL A 624 -11.37 -17.63 33.98
CA VAL A 624 -9.91 -17.57 33.97
C VAL A 624 -9.49 -16.88 32.68
N GLU A 625 -8.64 -15.88 32.82
CA GLU A 625 -8.02 -15.22 31.68
C GLU A 625 -7.07 -16.19 30.97
N VAL A 626 -7.31 -16.41 29.67
CA VAL A 626 -6.47 -17.26 28.83
C VAL A 626 -5.55 -16.35 28.01
N PRO A 627 -4.23 -16.51 28.08
CA PRO A 627 -3.31 -15.75 27.25
C PRO A 627 -3.51 -16.11 25.78
N ARG A 628 -3.62 -15.08 24.91
CA ARG A 628 -3.72 -15.18 23.45
C ARG A 628 -2.36 -15.24 22.75
#